data_cda59107f5aa6048b1473a567a0a8082
#
_entry.id   cda59107f5aa6048b1473a567a0a8082
#
_cell.length_a   1.000
_cell.length_b   1.000
_cell.length_c   1.000
_cell.angle_alpha   90.00
_cell.angle_beta   90.00
_cell.angle_gamma   90.00
#
_symmetry.space_group_name_H-M   'P 1'
#
loop_
_entity.id
_entity.type
_entity.pdbx_description
1 polymer ?
#
loop_
_entity_poly.entity_id
_entity_poly.type
_entity_poly.pdbx_seq_one_letter_code
_entity_poly.pdbx_strand_id
1 'polypeptide(L)'
;MKVRFIMLIPFLSFQLSAQIQVSNDQRYLMTAEGKPFFWLGDTDWELFHRLTREEAEEFLEIRKQQGFNVIQAVALAEFNGLRQPNRYGDLPLIDEDPTKLAVTAGTNPANEGEYDYWDHVDFIINRMADKGMYAGLLPTWGDKVTRMWGEGPRVFNEGNAEVYGATLAKRYANNWNIIWILGGDRPALYKTKVDDKEVEVDDRPIWRAMAKGIESVLGAKAFITYHPAGGSYSTSEFIHTESWLDMNAFQSGHGSREADAWNWVLRDLAMKPQKPTLDMEPCYEDHPVNPWDGKWTRERGYFTAYDVRARIYRGVFAGACGVTYGHHQIWQFLNSELYPPINIGDTLIGWQKAAKAEGAYQMQYLKKLMLSRSYFSRIEDQSMITSEKGTDYKDLLIATRDEKGTYAFIYLPQNKPVSVDLSKITGAKKSITWFDPRTGNSIKQKAVSSKKVVTFTPPNEGIDWVLIIDDAASNYPIP
;
A
#
# COMPACT_ATOMS: atom_id res chain seq x y z
N MET A 1 -51.28 40.74 -7.50
CA MET A 1 -50.48 39.63 -8.03
C MET A 1 -49.00 39.91 -7.78
N LYS A 2 -48.39 39.26 -6.79
CA LYS A 2 -46.97 39.44 -6.50
C LYS A 2 -46.23 38.26 -7.15
N VAL A 3 -45.46 38.53 -8.20
CA VAL A 3 -44.57 37.55 -8.86
C VAL A 3 -43.32 37.39 -8.01
N ARG A 4 -43.12 36.22 -7.44
CA ARG A 4 -41.86 35.86 -6.79
C ARG A 4 -40.88 35.30 -7.85
N PHE A 5 -39.82 36.05 -8.10
CA PHE A 5 -38.68 35.53 -8.83
C PHE A 5 -37.90 34.54 -7.96
N ILE A 6 -37.88 33.26 -8.32
CA ILE A 6 -36.97 32.27 -7.72
C ILE A 6 -35.66 32.36 -8.51
N MET A 7 -34.62 32.91 -7.88
CA MET A 7 -33.28 32.94 -8.42
C MET A 7 -32.70 31.55 -8.25
N LEU A 8 -32.62 30.76 -9.34
CA LEU A 8 -31.83 29.53 -9.36
C LEU A 8 -30.36 29.92 -9.38
N ILE A 9 -29.68 29.72 -8.24
CA ILE A 9 -28.22 29.77 -8.16
C ILE A 9 -27.72 28.45 -8.76
N PRO A 10 -26.93 28.47 -9.86
CA PRO A 10 -26.32 27.25 -10.34
C PRO A 10 -25.29 26.80 -9.30
N PHE A 11 -25.51 25.64 -8.68
CA PHE A 11 -24.46 24.92 -7.97
C PHE A 11 -23.40 24.55 -9.03
N LEU A 12 -22.36 25.35 -9.16
CA LEU A 12 -21.12 24.87 -9.75
C LEU A 12 -20.59 23.81 -8.79
N SER A 13 -20.80 22.55 -9.13
CA SER A 13 -20.04 21.46 -8.56
C SER A 13 -18.59 21.65 -9.03
N PHE A 14 -17.77 22.29 -8.21
CA PHE A 14 -16.32 22.11 -8.32
C PHE A 14 -16.06 20.61 -8.17
N GLN A 15 -15.85 19.92 -9.27
CA GLN A 15 -15.15 18.66 -9.24
C GLN A 15 -13.74 18.99 -8.77
N LEU A 16 -13.52 18.94 -7.46
CA LEU A 16 -12.21 18.98 -6.86
C LEU A 16 -11.44 17.79 -7.44
N SER A 17 -10.38 18.10 -8.16
CA SER A 17 -9.44 17.09 -8.66
C SER A 17 -8.85 16.39 -7.44
N ALA A 18 -9.33 15.21 -7.13
CA ALA A 18 -8.85 14.43 -5.99
C ALA A 18 -7.53 13.71 -6.28
N GLN A 19 -6.77 14.21 -7.24
CA GLN A 19 -5.50 13.63 -7.68
C GLN A 19 -4.47 13.66 -6.54
N ILE A 20 -3.80 12.53 -6.33
CA ILE A 20 -2.66 12.43 -5.42
C ILE A 20 -1.44 13.08 -6.07
N GLN A 21 -0.66 13.77 -5.27
CA GLN A 21 0.57 14.43 -5.68
C GLN A 21 1.68 14.14 -4.66
N VAL A 22 2.91 14.24 -5.11
CA VAL A 22 4.07 14.24 -4.21
C VAL A 22 4.12 15.58 -3.48
N SER A 23 4.37 15.55 -2.18
CA SER A 23 4.51 16.76 -1.35
C SER A 23 5.71 17.62 -1.77
N ASN A 24 5.68 18.91 -1.41
CA ASN A 24 6.73 19.85 -1.80
C ASN A 24 8.13 19.46 -1.33
N ASP A 25 8.22 18.76 -0.21
CA ASP A 25 9.46 18.24 0.35
C ASP A 25 9.90 16.89 -0.26
N GLN A 26 9.13 16.38 -1.23
CA GLN A 26 9.39 15.14 -1.97
C GLN A 26 9.45 13.87 -1.11
N ARG A 27 8.85 13.89 0.10
CA ARG A 27 8.94 12.78 1.06
C ARG A 27 7.62 12.08 1.29
N TYR A 28 6.52 12.78 1.05
CA TYR A 28 5.18 12.32 1.36
C TYR A 28 4.22 12.52 0.20
N LEU A 29 2.99 12.08 0.39
CA LEU A 29 1.91 12.27 -0.55
C LEU A 29 0.91 13.30 -0.01
N MET A 30 0.28 14.04 -0.92
CA MET A 30 -0.76 15.01 -0.61
C MET A 30 -1.89 14.93 -1.62
N THR A 31 -3.08 15.43 -1.22
CA THR A 31 -4.19 15.67 -2.15
C THR A 31 -3.92 16.93 -2.98
N ALA A 32 -4.69 17.15 -4.03
CA ALA A 32 -4.62 18.37 -4.83
C ALA A 32 -4.83 19.66 -4.03
N GLU A 33 -5.54 19.58 -2.88
CA GLU A 33 -5.74 20.70 -1.96
C GLU A 33 -4.57 20.89 -0.99
N GLY A 34 -3.47 20.14 -1.15
CA GLY A 34 -2.29 20.20 -0.28
C GLY A 34 -2.47 19.56 1.10
N LYS A 35 -3.52 18.75 1.31
CA LYS A 35 -3.72 18.03 2.55
C LYS A 35 -2.89 16.75 2.58
N PRO A 36 -2.39 16.31 3.75
CA PRO A 36 -1.70 15.03 3.86
C PRO A 36 -2.54 13.87 3.31
N PHE A 37 -1.93 13.06 2.46
CA PHE A 37 -2.46 11.78 2.04
C PHE A 37 -1.61 10.68 2.65
N PHE A 38 -2.15 10.00 3.66
CA PHE A 38 -1.53 8.81 4.20
C PHE A 38 -2.06 7.60 3.43
N TRP A 39 -1.20 6.97 2.64
CA TRP A 39 -1.56 5.75 1.92
C TRP A 39 -1.88 4.66 2.94
N LEU A 40 -3.10 4.17 2.95
CA LEU A 40 -3.51 2.96 3.64
C LEU A 40 -4.09 2.00 2.60
N GLY A 41 -3.23 1.16 2.07
CA GLY A 41 -3.52 0.24 0.97
C GLY A 41 -3.82 -1.18 1.43
N ASP A 42 -4.51 -1.93 0.58
CA ASP A 42 -4.69 -3.37 0.68
C ASP A 42 -4.22 -4.06 -0.59
N THR A 43 -3.83 -5.33 -0.51
CA THR A 43 -3.36 -6.15 -1.64
C THR A 43 -4.45 -7.13 -2.05
N ASP A 44 -5.11 -6.83 -3.18
CA ASP A 44 -6.33 -7.50 -3.64
C ASP A 44 -6.14 -7.99 -5.09
N TRP A 45 -5.06 -8.77 -5.33
CA TRP A 45 -4.55 -9.05 -6.67
C TRP A 45 -5.59 -9.66 -7.60
N GLU A 46 -6.46 -10.56 -7.09
CA GLU A 46 -7.48 -11.27 -7.86
C GLU A 46 -8.89 -10.63 -7.80
N LEU A 47 -8.99 -9.36 -7.35
CA LEU A 47 -10.27 -8.69 -7.13
C LEU A 47 -11.19 -8.71 -8.37
N PHE A 48 -10.65 -8.30 -9.52
CA PHE A 48 -11.40 -8.24 -10.77
C PHE A 48 -11.74 -9.62 -11.34
N HIS A 49 -10.97 -10.62 -10.98
CA HIS A 49 -11.05 -11.97 -11.53
C HIS A 49 -12.01 -12.88 -10.73
N ARG A 50 -11.98 -12.75 -9.40
CA ARG A 50 -12.58 -13.75 -8.50
C ARG A 50 -13.83 -13.30 -7.75
N LEU A 51 -14.16 -12.03 -7.74
CA LEU A 51 -15.38 -11.56 -7.08
C LEU A 51 -16.48 -11.26 -8.09
N THR A 52 -17.74 -11.48 -7.66
CA THR A 52 -18.92 -10.91 -8.34
C THR A 52 -19.06 -9.43 -7.99
N ARG A 53 -20.02 -8.74 -8.62
CA ARG A 53 -20.34 -7.33 -8.32
C ARG A 53 -20.75 -7.16 -6.86
N GLU A 54 -21.58 -8.07 -6.36
CA GLU A 54 -22.12 -8.07 -4.99
C GLU A 54 -21.01 -8.35 -3.98
N GLU A 55 -20.16 -9.35 -4.26
CA GLU A 55 -19.01 -9.71 -3.42
C GLU A 55 -17.99 -8.56 -3.36
N ALA A 56 -17.71 -7.92 -4.49
CA ALA A 56 -16.83 -6.75 -4.55
C ALA A 56 -17.39 -5.56 -3.75
N GLU A 57 -18.72 -5.30 -3.84
CA GLU A 57 -19.38 -4.26 -3.05
C GLU A 57 -19.27 -4.53 -1.54
N GLU A 58 -19.53 -5.79 -1.11
CA GLU A 58 -19.36 -6.21 0.29
C GLU A 58 -17.93 -5.99 0.77
N PHE A 59 -16.94 -6.45 0.00
CA PHE A 59 -15.52 -6.33 0.33
C PHE A 59 -15.09 -4.87 0.47
N LEU A 60 -15.42 -4.03 -0.51
CA LEU A 60 -15.07 -2.61 -0.50
C LEU A 60 -15.74 -1.86 0.67
N GLU A 61 -16.95 -2.24 1.05
CA GLU A 61 -17.61 -1.64 2.22
C GLU A 61 -16.87 -2.02 3.52
N ILE A 62 -16.43 -3.28 3.67
CA ILE A 62 -15.61 -3.70 4.81
C ILE A 62 -14.32 -2.88 4.87
N ARG A 63 -13.60 -2.74 3.76
CA ARG A 63 -12.34 -1.99 3.70
C ARG A 63 -12.53 -0.51 3.99
N LYS A 64 -13.64 0.10 3.52
CA LYS A 64 -14.01 1.46 3.86
C LYS A 64 -14.18 1.64 5.38
N GLN A 65 -14.90 0.72 6.03
CA GLN A 65 -15.12 0.76 7.49
C GLN A 65 -13.82 0.59 8.27
N GLN A 66 -12.85 -0.13 7.72
CA GLN A 66 -11.51 -0.29 8.28
C GLN A 66 -10.57 0.88 7.96
N GLY A 67 -11.04 1.91 7.22
CA GLY A 67 -10.31 3.14 6.94
C GLY A 67 -9.32 3.06 5.77
N PHE A 68 -9.34 1.98 4.97
CA PHE A 68 -8.53 1.86 3.76
C PHE A 68 -8.93 2.92 2.73
N ASN A 69 -7.94 3.42 1.99
CA ASN A 69 -8.15 4.42 0.95
C ASN A 69 -7.46 4.09 -0.38
N VAL A 70 -6.72 2.99 -0.46
CA VAL A 70 -6.17 2.45 -1.71
C VAL A 70 -6.43 0.94 -1.76
N ILE A 71 -6.94 0.46 -2.89
CA ILE A 71 -7.16 -0.95 -3.18
C ILE A 71 -6.27 -1.32 -4.35
N GLN A 72 -5.27 -2.17 -4.14
CA GLN A 72 -4.35 -2.59 -5.19
C GLN A 72 -4.92 -3.83 -5.88
N ALA A 73 -5.20 -3.73 -7.18
CA ALA A 73 -5.79 -4.81 -7.95
C ALA A 73 -5.20 -4.88 -9.37
N VAL A 74 -5.21 -6.08 -9.95
CA VAL A 74 -4.52 -6.38 -11.21
C VAL A 74 -5.51 -6.59 -12.34
N ALA A 75 -5.37 -5.82 -13.43
CA ALA A 75 -6.24 -5.94 -14.59
C ALA A 75 -5.95 -7.20 -15.42
N LEU A 76 -4.68 -7.56 -15.65
CA LEU A 76 -4.29 -8.84 -16.24
C LEU A 76 -3.66 -9.70 -15.15
N ALA A 77 -4.49 -10.48 -14.48
CA ALA A 77 -4.14 -11.20 -13.27
C ALA A 77 -3.00 -12.23 -13.45
N GLU A 78 -2.37 -12.61 -12.36
CA GLU A 78 -1.42 -13.72 -12.27
C GLU A 78 -2.12 -15.08 -12.59
N PHE A 79 -1.45 -16.19 -12.40
CA PHE A 79 -2.04 -17.55 -12.45
C PHE A 79 -2.95 -17.83 -13.65
N ASN A 80 -2.42 -17.63 -14.85
CA ASN A 80 -3.14 -17.89 -16.10
C ASN A 80 -4.33 -16.93 -16.35
N GLY A 81 -4.31 -15.74 -15.75
CA GLY A 81 -5.40 -14.77 -15.83
C GLY A 81 -5.71 -14.25 -17.24
N LEU A 82 -4.88 -14.58 -18.27
CA LEU A 82 -5.20 -14.32 -19.66
C LEU A 82 -6.13 -15.39 -20.27
N ARG A 83 -6.18 -16.60 -19.68
CA ARG A 83 -6.89 -17.77 -20.21
C ARG A 83 -7.98 -18.27 -19.29
N GLN A 84 -7.87 -17.98 -18.00
CA GLN A 84 -8.90 -18.28 -17.03
C GLN A 84 -9.91 -17.13 -17.00
N PRO A 85 -11.20 -17.37 -17.26
CA PRO A 85 -12.19 -16.32 -17.25
C PRO A 85 -12.47 -15.81 -15.83
N ASN A 86 -13.01 -14.58 -15.74
CA ASN A 86 -13.53 -14.03 -14.50
C ASN A 86 -14.82 -14.75 -14.05
N ARG A 87 -15.46 -14.25 -12.99
CA ARG A 87 -16.72 -14.82 -12.43
C ARG A 87 -17.93 -14.78 -13.38
N TYR A 88 -17.84 -14.04 -14.48
CA TYR A 88 -18.88 -13.92 -15.50
C TYR A 88 -18.58 -14.71 -16.77
N GLY A 89 -17.46 -15.39 -16.83
CA GLY A 89 -17.04 -16.20 -17.97
C GLY A 89 -16.22 -15.43 -19.02
N ASP A 90 -15.77 -14.19 -18.68
CA ASP A 90 -15.13 -13.30 -19.63
C ASP A 90 -13.62 -13.33 -19.51
N LEU A 91 -12.93 -13.23 -20.65
CA LEU A 91 -11.49 -13.06 -20.78
C LEU A 91 -11.13 -11.58 -21.01
N PRO A 92 -9.95 -11.13 -20.57
CA PRO A 92 -9.56 -9.71 -20.69
C PRO A 92 -9.13 -9.31 -22.11
N LEU A 93 -8.59 -10.24 -22.91
CA LEU A 93 -7.98 -9.97 -24.21
C LEU A 93 -8.49 -10.91 -25.28
N ILE A 94 -8.53 -10.44 -26.52
CA ILE A 94 -8.72 -11.28 -27.71
C ILE A 94 -7.38 -11.87 -28.11
N ASP A 95 -7.29 -13.19 -28.22
CA ASP A 95 -6.10 -13.92 -28.63
C ASP A 95 -4.83 -13.58 -27.79
N GLU A 96 -4.99 -13.27 -26.52
CA GLU A 96 -3.92 -12.84 -25.61
C GLU A 96 -3.13 -11.59 -26.10
N ASP A 97 -3.69 -10.83 -27.05
CA ASP A 97 -3.07 -9.65 -27.63
C ASP A 97 -3.37 -8.39 -26.77
N PRO A 98 -2.38 -7.79 -26.09
CA PRO A 98 -2.60 -6.61 -25.22
C PRO A 98 -3.16 -5.39 -25.98
N THR A 99 -3.06 -5.37 -27.31
CA THR A 99 -3.63 -4.28 -28.11
C THR A 99 -5.11 -4.46 -28.40
N LYS A 100 -5.71 -5.60 -27.99
CA LYS A 100 -7.08 -5.98 -28.28
C LYS A 100 -7.83 -6.37 -27.01
N LEU A 101 -8.37 -5.38 -26.31
CA LEU A 101 -9.25 -5.65 -25.19
C LEU A 101 -10.48 -6.41 -25.66
N ALA A 102 -10.88 -7.45 -24.93
CA ALA A 102 -12.12 -8.17 -25.22
C ALA A 102 -13.30 -7.37 -24.67
N VAL A 103 -13.86 -6.51 -25.50
CA VAL A 103 -15.00 -5.63 -25.16
C VAL A 103 -16.20 -5.94 -26.02
N THR A 104 -17.39 -5.84 -25.43
CA THR A 104 -18.69 -6.00 -26.09
C THR A 104 -19.42 -4.66 -26.16
N ALA A 105 -20.53 -4.62 -26.88
CA ALA A 105 -21.42 -3.43 -26.92
C ALA A 105 -22.43 -3.51 -25.78
N GLY A 106 -22.58 -2.44 -25.01
CA GLY A 106 -23.45 -2.41 -23.84
C GLY A 106 -22.68 -2.63 -22.55
N THR A 107 -23.34 -2.62 -21.41
CA THR A 107 -22.73 -2.75 -20.06
C THR A 107 -23.71 -3.39 -19.07
N ASN A 108 -24.84 -3.92 -19.54
CA ASN A 108 -25.86 -4.46 -18.66
C ASN A 108 -25.60 -5.93 -18.33
N PRO A 109 -25.26 -6.28 -17.09
CA PRO A 109 -24.95 -7.65 -16.71
C PRO A 109 -26.16 -8.62 -16.77
N ALA A 110 -27.37 -8.11 -16.92
CA ALA A 110 -28.59 -8.91 -17.10
C ALA A 110 -28.86 -9.31 -18.57
N ASN A 111 -28.14 -8.72 -19.51
CA ASN A 111 -28.29 -8.98 -20.93
C ASN A 111 -27.09 -9.83 -21.42
N GLU A 112 -27.40 -10.97 -22.01
CA GLU A 112 -26.36 -11.84 -22.57
C GLU A 112 -25.58 -11.08 -23.67
N GLY A 113 -24.23 -11.11 -23.56
CA GLY A 113 -23.30 -10.48 -24.50
C GLY A 113 -23.15 -8.96 -24.39
N GLU A 114 -23.78 -8.31 -23.41
CA GLU A 114 -23.57 -6.88 -23.16
C GLU A 114 -22.55 -6.57 -22.04
N TYR A 115 -22.27 -7.53 -21.17
CA TYR A 115 -21.33 -7.34 -20.05
C TYR A 115 -20.07 -8.12 -20.31
N ASP A 116 -18.94 -7.46 -20.19
CA ASP A 116 -17.62 -8.05 -20.44
C ASP A 116 -16.66 -7.87 -19.27
N TYR A 117 -15.44 -8.39 -19.42
CA TYR A 117 -14.38 -8.30 -18.42
C TYR A 117 -14.11 -6.86 -17.99
N TRP A 118 -14.05 -5.93 -18.95
CA TRP A 118 -13.69 -4.54 -18.69
C TRP A 118 -14.83 -3.74 -18.08
N ASP A 119 -16.08 -4.11 -18.35
CA ASP A 119 -17.24 -3.57 -17.66
C ASP A 119 -17.24 -3.96 -16.17
N HIS A 120 -16.75 -5.16 -15.86
CA HIS A 120 -16.59 -5.59 -14.49
C HIS A 120 -15.48 -4.81 -13.77
N VAL A 121 -14.33 -4.59 -14.42
CA VAL A 121 -13.26 -3.72 -13.90
C VAL A 121 -13.78 -2.30 -13.69
N ASP A 122 -14.49 -1.73 -14.66
CA ASP A 122 -15.08 -0.39 -14.56
C ASP A 122 -16.06 -0.28 -13.39
N PHE A 123 -16.92 -1.28 -13.22
CA PHE A 123 -17.86 -1.31 -12.10
C PHE A 123 -17.13 -1.21 -10.78
N ILE A 124 -16.11 -2.04 -10.55
CA ILE A 124 -15.39 -2.09 -9.29
C ILE A 124 -14.62 -0.78 -9.05
N ILE A 125 -13.93 -0.23 -10.06
CA ILE A 125 -13.23 1.06 -9.97
C ILE A 125 -14.20 2.19 -9.62
N ASN A 126 -15.38 2.22 -10.23
CA ASN A 126 -16.41 3.21 -9.93
C ASN A 126 -16.96 3.05 -8.51
N ARG A 127 -17.14 1.80 -8.02
CA ARG A 127 -17.54 1.56 -6.62
C ARG A 127 -16.47 2.02 -5.61
N MET A 128 -15.18 1.86 -5.95
CA MET A 128 -14.09 2.46 -5.16
C MET A 128 -14.22 3.99 -5.11
N ALA A 129 -14.46 4.64 -6.26
CA ALA A 129 -14.63 6.08 -6.33
C ALA A 129 -15.81 6.58 -5.48
N ASP A 130 -16.96 5.91 -5.54
CA ASP A 130 -18.15 6.23 -4.74
C ASP A 130 -17.89 6.12 -3.23
N LYS A 131 -16.95 5.27 -2.84
CA LYS A 131 -16.54 5.09 -1.44
C LYS A 131 -15.39 6.02 -1.02
N GLY A 132 -14.89 6.84 -1.95
CA GLY A 132 -13.75 7.75 -1.70
C GLY A 132 -12.40 7.01 -1.66
N MET A 133 -12.29 5.88 -2.33
CA MET A 133 -11.08 5.08 -2.42
C MET A 133 -10.41 5.20 -3.78
N TYR A 134 -9.11 5.03 -3.81
CA TYR A 134 -8.30 4.93 -5.02
C TYR A 134 -8.15 3.47 -5.45
N ALA A 135 -8.21 3.24 -6.74
CA ALA A 135 -7.77 2.01 -7.36
C ALA A 135 -6.25 2.12 -7.60
N GLY A 136 -5.46 1.38 -6.84
CA GLY A 136 -4.08 1.09 -7.16
C GLY A 136 -4.05 0.06 -8.28
N LEU A 137 -4.22 0.55 -9.52
CA LEU A 137 -4.41 -0.31 -10.69
C LEU A 137 -3.08 -0.81 -11.24
N LEU A 138 -2.87 -2.13 -11.17
CA LEU A 138 -1.81 -2.77 -11.92
C LEU A 138 -2.35 -3.13 -13.31
N PRO A 139 -1.85 -2.52 -14.40
CA PRO A 139 -2.30 -2.86 -15.77
C PRO A 139 -2.10 -4.34 -16.09
N THR A 140 -1.04 -4.93 -15.58
CA THR A 140 -0.72 -6.34 -15.74
C THR A 140 0.13 -6.82 -14.57
N TRP A 141 0.08 -8.11 -14.25
CA TRP A 141 1.08 -8.72 -13.41
C TRP A 141 2.41 -8.88 -14.14
N GLY A 142 3.51 -8.84 -13.41
CA GLY A 142 4.85 -8.77 -13.98
C GLY A 142 5.28 -9.99 -14.81
N ASP A 143 4.68 -11.17 -14.60
CA ASP A 143 4.99 -12.40 -15.35
C ASP A 143 4.62 -12.33 -16.84
N LYS A 144 3.76 -11.37 -17.24
CA LYS A 144 3.42 -11.08 -18.63
C LYS A 144 4.53 -10.29 -19.37
N VAL A 145 5.48 -9.74 -18.59
CA VAL A 145 6.64 -8.98 -19.08
C VAL A 145 7.95 -9.71 -18.77
N THR A 146 8.18 -10.01 -17.49
CA THR A 146 9.45 -10.55 -16.96
C THR A 146 9.31 -12.03 -16.66
N ARG A 147 10.16 -12.85 -17.30
CA ARG A 147 10.10 -14.29 -17.20
C ARG A 147 11.05 -14.81 -16.11
N MET A 148 10.63 -14.78 -14.86
CA MET A 148 11.35 -15.34 -13.72
C MET A 148 10.61 -16.54 -13.13
N TRP A 149 9.43 -16.30 -12.60
CA TRP A 149 8.48 -17.29 -12.10
C TRP A 149 7.07 -16.89 -12.53
N GLY A 150 6.06 -17.69 -12.23
CA GLY A 150 4.69 -17.51 -12.70
C GLY A 150 4.44 -18.17 -14.06
N GLU A 151 3.18 -18.13 -14.48
CA GLU A 151 2.73 -18.90 -15.65
C GLU A 151 2.85 -18.11 -16.96
N GLY A 152 2.84 -16.80 -16.90
CA GLY A 152 2.81 -15.95 -18.10
C GLY A 152 1.45 -16.05 -18.82
N PRO A 153 1.47 -16.17 -20.17
CA PRO A 153 2.63 -16.05 -21.06
C PRO A 153 3.23 -14.65 -21.12
N ARG A 154 4.49 -14.51 -21.49
CA ARG A 154 5.08 -13.22 -21.82
C ARG A 154 4.43 -12.71 -23.12
N VAL A 155 3.62 -11.65 -23.02
CA VAL A 155 2.88 -11.08 -24.16
C VAL A 155 3.32 -9.67 -24.50
N PHE A 156 4.02 -8.97 -23.57
CA PHE A 156 4.43 -7.60 -23.75
C PHE A 156 5.80 -7.44 -24.44
N ASN A 157 5.86 -6.45 -25.30
CA ASN A 157 7.06 -5.83 -25.86
C ASN A 157 6.87 -4.30 -25.82
N GLU A 158 7.87 -3.52 -26.18
CA GLU A 158 7.79 -2.06 -26.12
C GLU A 158 6.61 -1.49 -26.95
N GLY A 159 6.40 -2.02 -28.16
CA GLY A 159 5.36 -1.51 -29.06
C GLY A 159 3.95 -1.72 -28.52
N ASN A 160 3.60 -2.93 -28.09
CA ASN A 160 2.25 -3.22 -27.60
C ASN A 160 2.04 -2.71 -26.15
N ALA A 161 3.09 -2.56 -25.33
CA ALA A 161 3.01 -2.00 -24.01
C ALA A 161 2.62 -0.50 -24.04
N GLU A 162 3.18 0.28 -24.98
CA GLU A 162 2.79 1.69 -25.18
C GLU A 162 1.32 1.79 -25.60
N VAL A 163 0.88 0.97 -26.54
CA VAL A 163 -0.53 0.94 -27.01
C VAL A 163 -1.47 0.56 -25.87
N TYR A 164 -1.14 -0.48 -25.11
CA TYR A 164 -1.94 -0.95 -23.98
C TYR A 164 -2.07 0.11 -22.89
N GLY A 165 -0.94 0.71 -22.48
CA GLY A 165 -0.93 1.79 -21.50
C GLY A 165 -1.81 2.97 -21.93
N ALA A 166 -1.69 3.40 -23.21
CA ALA A 166 -2.53 4.47 -23.76
C ALA A 166 -4.01 4.09 -23.82
N THR A 167 -4.32 2.83 -24.10
CA THR A 167 -5.71 2.32 -24.18
C THR A 167 -6.37 2.36 -22.81
N LEU A 168 -5.71 1.85 -21.77
CA LEU A 168 -6.24 1.90 -20.41
C LEU A 168 -6.33 3.34 -19.90
N ALA A 169 -5.34 4.16 -20.18
CA ALA A 169 -5.37 5.57 -19.79
C ALA A 169 -6.53 6.33 -20.43
N LYS A 170 -6.88 6.03 -21.67
CA LYS A 170 -8.10 6.58 -22.34
C LYS A 170 -9.37 6.09 -21.69
N ARG A 171 -9.46 4.79 -21.34
CA ARG A 171 -10.62 4.21 -20.67
C ARG A 171 -10.90 4.91 -19.34
N TYR A 172 -9.85 5.17 -18.57
CA TYR A 172 -9.94 5.75 -17.23
C TYR A 172 -9.62 7.25 -17.15
N ALA A 173 -9.57 7.96 -18.27
CA ALA A 173 -9.19 9.38 -18.30
C ALA A 173 -10.10 10.30 -17.45
N ASN A 174 -11.35 9.89 -17.20
CA ASN A 174 -12.30 10.61 -16.37
C ASN A 174 -12.39 10.10 -14.92
N ASN A 175 -11.66 9.06 -14.58
CA ASN A 175 -11.63 8.50 -13.23
C ASN A 175 -10.56 9.22 -12.40
N TRP A 176 -10.99 9.97 -11.39
CA TRP A 176 -10.10 10.72 -10.50
C TRP A 176 -9.30 9.83 -9.55
N ASN A 177 -9.73 8.58 -9.38
CA ASN A 177 -9.28 7.68 -8.33
C ASN A 177 -8.31 6.60 -8.83
N ILE A 178 -7.59 6.81 -9.92
CA ILE A 178 -6.59 5.85 -10.42
C ILE A 178 -5.20 6.25 -9.97
N ILE A 179 -4.50 5.29 -9.37
CA ILE A 179 -3.05 5.28 -9.16
C ILE A 179 -2.50 4.15 -10.03
N TRP A 180 -1.57 4.46 -10.92
CA TRP A 180 -0.98 3.47 -11.80
C TRP A 180 0.19 2.78 -11.09
N ILE A 181 0.13 1.45 -11.00
CA ILE A 181 1.19 0.64 -10.39
C ILE A 181 1.72 -0.31 -11.46
N LEU A 182 2.87 -0.02 -12.03
CA LEU A 182 3.53 -0.91 -12.96
C LEU A 182 4.22 -2.07 -12.24
N GLY A 183 4.77 -3.05 -12.95
CA GLY A 183 5.42 -4.21 -12.34
C GLY A 183 4.44 -5.30 -11.93
N GLY A 184 4.57 -5.80 -10.72
CA GLY A 184 3.81 -6.93 -10.17
C GLY A 184 4.74 -8.10 -9.86
N ASP A 185 5.30 -8.09 -8.65
CA ASP A 185 6.18 -9.12 -8.08
C ASP A 185 7.38 -9.51 -8.98
N ARG A 186 7.86 -8.57 -9.79
CA ARG A 186 9.01 -8.78 -10.70
C ARG A 186 9.92 -7.56 -10.71
N PRO A 187 11.25 -7.76 -10.69
CA PRO A 187 12.19 -6.68 -10.97
C PRO A 187 12.23 -6.41 -12.48
N ALA A 188 12.34 -5.14 -12.86
CA ALA A 188 12.50 -4.77 -14.26
C ALA A 188 13.93 -4.97 -14.80
N LEU A 189 14.88 -5.16 -13.90
CA LEU A 189 16.29 -5.47 -14.20
C LEU A 189 16.75 -6.56 -13.24
N TYR A 190 17.28 -7.65 -13.77
CA TYR A 190 17.74 -8.76 -12.94
C TYR A 190 18.81 -9.60 -13.65
N LYS A 191 19.53 -10.39 -12.86
CA LYS A 191 20.48 -11.36 -13.35
C LYS A 191 19.92 -12.77 -13.24
N THR A 192 20.12 -13.56 -14.27
CA THR A 192 19.73 -14.98 -14.31
C THR A 192 20.83 -15.80 -14.95
N LYS A 193 20.71 -17.13 -14.96
CA LYS A 193 21.62 -18.01 -15.65
C LYS A 193 20.94 -18.62 -16.87
N VAL A 194 21.61 -18.54 -18.01
CA VAL A 194 21.26 -19.24 -19.25
C VAL A 194 22.48 -20.05 -19.66
N ASP A 195 22.34 -21.36 -19.78
CA ASP A 195 23.47 -22.29 -20.08
C ASP A 195 24.67 -22.05 -19.14
N ASP A 196 24.43 -21.99 -17.83
CA ASP A 196 25.40 -21.72 -16.76
C ASP A 196 26.13 -20.37 -16.84
N LYS A 197 25.80 -19.53 -17.80
CA LYS A 197 26.32 -18.15 -17.90
C LYS A 197 25.39 -17.14 -17.24
N GLU A 198 25.96 -16.25 -16.45
CA GLU A 198 25.20 -15.11 -15.92
C GLU A 198 24.81 -14.18 -17.08
N VAL A 199 23.52 -13.88 -17.18
CA VAL A 199 22.94 -12.97 -18.17
C VAL A 199 22.12 -11.92 -17.41
N GLU A 200 22.34 -10.67 -17.74
CA GLU A 200 21.49 -9.57 -17.28
C GLU A 200 20.28 -9.43 -18.22
N VAL A 201 19.09 -9.42 -17.65
CA VAL A 201 17.83 -9.20 -18.37
C VAL A 201 17.32 -7.82 -17.99
N ASP A 202 17.09 -6.98 -18.98
CA ASP A 202 16.59 -5.61 -18.84
C ASP A 202 15.24 -5.48 -19.53
N ASP A 203 14.17 -5.53 -18.73
CA ASP A 203 12.80 -5.34 -19.18
C ASP A 203 12.29 -3.88 -18.91
N ARG A 204 13.16 -2.98 -18.43
CA ARG A 204 12.83 -1.55 -18.22
C ARG A 204 12.30 -0.86 -19.48
N PRO A 205 12.78 -1.13 -20.69
CA PRO A 205 12.21 -0.52 -21.90
C PRO A 205 10.71 -0.79 -22.08
N ILE A 206 10.23 -1.99 -21.72
CA ILE A 206 8.81 -2.36 -21.85
C ILE A 206 7.97 -1.56 -20.84
N TRP A 207 8.43 -1.46 -19.59
CA TRP A 207 7.74 -0.68 -18.56
C TRP A 207 7.77 0.82 -18.86
N ARG A 208 8.88 1.33 -19.38
CA ARG A 208 9.00 2.71 -19.87
C ARG A 208 8.01 3.01 -21.01
N ALA A 209 7.84 2.07 -21.94
CA ALA A 209 6.88 2.18 -23.02
C ALA A 209 5.44 2.21 -22.48
N MET A 210 5.10 1.35 -21.51
CA MET A 210 3.78 1.35 -20.87
C MET A 210 3.51 2.68 -20.13
N ALA A 211 4.47 3.18 -19.36
CA ALA A 211 4.37 4.48 -18.69
C ALA A 211 4.17 5.61 -19.71
N LYS A 212 4.97 5.62 -20.78
CA LYS A 212 4.84 6.59 -21.89
C LYS A 212 3.44 6.57 -22.51
N GLY A 213 2.87 5.38 -22.71
CA GLY A 213 1.49 5.24 -23.19
C GLY A 213 0.50 5.91 -22.25
N ILE A 214 0.61 5.69 -20.94
CA ILE A 214 -0.24 6.31 -19.92
C ILE A 214 -0.06 7.83 -19.92
N GLU A 215 1.17 8.32 -19.87
CA GLU A 215 1.49 9.76 -19.85
C GLU A 215 1.06 10.47 -21.15
N SER A 216 1.07 9.79 -22.30
CA SER A 216 0.64 10.35 -23.57
C SER A 216 -0.83 10.82 -23.58
N VAL A 217 -1.64 10.22 -22.70
CA VAL A 217 -3.07 10.53 -22.54
C VAL A 217 -3.32 11.45 -21.36
N LEU A 218 -2.72 11.16 -20.21
CA LEU A 218 -3.03 11.81 -18.94
C LEU A 218 -2.08 12.97 -18.61
N GLY A 219 -0.88 13.00 -19.22
CA GLY A 219 0.16 13.99 -18.92
C GLY A 219 0.51 13.97 -17.44
N ALA A 220 0.70 15.16 -16.86
CA ALA A 220 1.02 15.34 -15.44
C ALA A 220 -0.08 14.89 -14.45
N LYS A 221 -1.21 14.40 -14.95
CA LYS A 221 -2.26 13.83 -14.09
C LYS A 221 -1.99 12.35 -13.76
N ALA A 222 -1.12 11.69 -14.48
CA ALA A 222 -0.73 10.34 -14.15
C ALA A 222 0.10 10.34 -12.86
N PHE A 223 -0.30 9.58 -11.84
CA PHE A 223 0.56 9.22 -10.72
C PHE A 223 0.98 7.77 -10.92
N ILE A 224 2.26 7.55 -11.15
CA ILE A 224 2.80 6.25 -11.54
C ILE A 224 3.86 5.78 -10.54
N THR A 225 3.71 4.56 -10.07
CA THR A 225 4.71 3.86 -9.26
C THR A 225 4.94 2.46 -9.82
N TYR A 226 5.74 1.64 -9.13
CA TYR A 226 6.09 0.31 -9.60
C TYR A 226 6.14 -0.68 -8.43
N HIS A 227 5.53 -1.84 -8.57
CA HIS A 227 5.56 -2.95 -7.62
C HIS A 227 6.70 -3.91 -7.97
N PRO A 228 7.82 -3.92 -7.23
CA PRO A 228 8.96 -4.80 -7.50
C PRO A 228 8.75 -6.23 -6.96
N ALA A 229 9.75 -7.07 -7.14
CA ALA A 229 9.78 -8.40 -6.54
C ALA A 229 10.03 -8.36 -5.04
N GLY A 230 9.60 -9.41 -4.35
CA GLY A 230 9.90 -9.65 -2.94
C GLY A 230 11.38 -9.83 -2.63
N GLY A 231 11.72 -9.68 -1.36
CA GLY A 231 13.09 -9.79 -0.87
C GLY A 231 13.77 -8.44 -0.72
N SER A 232 14.92 -8.24 -1.33
CA SER A 232 15.71 -7.00 -1.20
C SER A 232 15.46 -5.97 -2.30
N TYR A 233 14.61 -6.25 -3.28
CA TYR A 233 14.38 -5.36 -4.40
C TYR A 233 13.58 -4.12 -4.01
N SER A 234 14.11 -2.95 -4.39
CA SER A 234 13.38 -1.68 -4.40
C SER A 234 13.51 -1.03 -5.76
N THR A 235 12.48 -0.28 -6.15
CA THR A 235 12.50 0.56 -7.36
C THR A 235 13.68 1.52 -7.36
N SER A 236 14.16 1.93 -6.18
CA SER A 236 15.33 2.81 -6.03
C SER A 236 16.61 2.19 -6.60
N GLU A 237 16.68 0.89 -6.77
CA GLU A 237 17.86 0.18 -7.25
C GLU A 237 17.95 0.10 -8.78
N PHE A 238 16.82 0.18 -9.50
CA PHE A 238 16.82 -0.08 -10.94
C PHE A 238 16.05 0.92 -11.80
N ILE A 239 15.09 1.69 -11.25
CA ILE A 239 14.28 2.67 -12.00
C ILE A 239 14.12 4.02 -11.28
N HIS A 240 14.89 4.29 -10.23
CA HIS A 240 14.77 5.51 -9.43
C HIS A 240 14.80 6.80 -10.24
N THR A 241 15.64 6.84 -11.27
CA THR A 241 15.85 8.03 -12.11
C THR A 241 14.89 8.16 -13.29
N GLU A 242 13.98 7.19 -13.46
CA GLU A 242 12.94 7.31 -14.48
C GLU A 242 12.02 8.49 -14.18
N SER A 243 11.74 9.30 -15.21
CA SER A 243 10.93 10.51 -15.07
C SER A 243 9.47 10.23 -14.75
N TRP A 244 8.97 9.08 -15.18
CA TRP A 244 7.60 8.64 -14.93
C TRP A 244 7.37 8.08 -13.52
N LEU A 245 8.43 7.74 -12.77
CA LEU A 245 8.29 7.18 -11.43
C LEU A 245 8.10 8.30 -10.40
N ASP A 246 6.91 8.43 -9.84
CA ASP A 246 6.59 9.45 -8.82
C ASP A 246 6.98 9.03 -7.41
N MET A 247 6.93 7.73 -7.10
CA MET A 247 7.17 7.18 -5.77
C MET A 247 7.97 5.88 -5.88
N ASN A 248 8.98 5.72 -5.01
CA ASN A 248 9.63 4.43 -4.83
C ASN A 248 8.73 3.45 -4.09
N ALA A 249 8.95 2.18 -4.34
CA ALA A 249 8.31 1.10 -3.60
C ALA A 249 9.25 -0.09 -3.46
N PHE A 250 9.02 -0.87 -2.42
CA PHE A 250 9.67 -2.15 -2.21
C PHE A 250 8.64 -3.18 -1.72
N GLN A 251 9.02 -4.45 -1.72
CA GLN A 251 8.23 -5.54 -1.18
C GLN A 251 9.05 -6.25 -0.11
N SER A 252 8.75 -6.03 1.17
CA SER A 252 9.45 -6.74 2.24
C SER A 252 9.02 -8.19 2.36
N GLY A 253 7.84 -8.52 1.88
CA GLY A 253 7.36 -9.86 1.58
C GLY A 253 7.26 -10.80 2.77
N HIS A 254 7.17 -12.09 2.46
CA HIS A 254 6.79 -13.14 3.42
C HIS A 254 7.94 -14.11 3.73
N GLY A 255 9.16 -13.82 3.26
CA GLY A 255 10.32 -14.69 3.42
C GLY A 255 10.90 -14.73 4.84
N SER A 256 10.69 -13.68 5.65
CA SER A 256 11.24 -13.61 7.00
C SER A 256 10.46 -12.66 7.89
N ARG A 257 10.36 -12.95 9.19
CA ARG A 257 9.94 -11.98 10.19
C ARG A 257 10.98 -10.87 10.39
N GLU A 258 12.22 -11.13 10.03
CA GLU A 258 13.39 -10.26 10.25
C GLU A 258 13.66 -9.33 9.04
N ALA A 259 12.70 -9.17 8.11
CA ALA A 259 12.89 -8.27 6.99
C ALA A 259 13.13 -6.83 7.47
N ASP A 260 14.19 -6.23 6.95
CA ASP A 260 14.75 -4.95 7.39
C ASP A 260 14.08 -3.74 6.71
N ALA A 261 12.73 -3.76 6.67
CA ALA A 261 11.92 -2.80 5.92
C ALA A 261 12.19 -1.34 6.30
N TRP A 262 12.51 -1.04 7.57
CA TRP A 262 12.81 0.32 8.01
C TRP A 262 14.11 0.88 7.41
N ASN A 263 15.17 0.07 7.29
CA ASN A 263 16.41 0.49 6.63
C ASN A 263 16.22 0.67 5.12
N TRP A 264 15.34 -0.11 4.50
CA TRP A 264 14.99 0.09 3.09
C TRP A 264 14.26 1.42 2.87
N VAL A 265 13.38 1.82 3.78
CA VAL A 265 12.78 3.16 3.77
C VAL A 265 13.86 4.24 3.87
N LEU A 266 14.79 4.11 4.83
CA LEU A 266 15.87 5.10 5.01
C LEU A 266 16.78 5.18 3.77
N ARG A 267 17.12 4.04 3.18
CA ARG A 267 17.89 3.96 1.94
C ARG A 267 17.19 4.70 0.80
N ASP A 268 15.92 4.41 0.56
CA ASP A 268 15.17 5.01 -0.52
C ASP A 268 15.03 6.53 -0.35
N LEU A 269 14.78 6.99 0.88
CA LEU A 269 14.70 8.44 1.20
C LEU A 269 16.03 9.17 1.08
N ALA A 270 17.16 8.46 1.16
CA ALA A 270 18.50 9.03 0.96
C ALA A 270 18.85 9.22 -0.52
N MET A 271 18.12 8.58 -1.45
CA MET A 271 18.37 8.68 -2.89
C MET A 271 18.04 10.06 -3.44
N LYS A 272 18.68 10.39 -4.59
CA LYS A 272 18.46 11.66 -5.30
C LYS A 272 18.10 11.41 -6.77
N PRO A 273 17.10 12.11 -7.34
CA PRO A 273 16.20 13.06 -6.64
C PRO A 273 15.42 12.37 -5.52
N GLN A 274 15.06 13.08 -4.46
CA GLN A 274 14.29 12.50 -3.38
C GLN A 274 12.87 12.15 -3.88
N LYS A 275 12.38 10.98 -3.50
CA LYS A 275 11.00 10.52 -3.79
C LYS A 275 10.39 9.92 -2.54
N PRO A 276 9.06 9.96 -2.36
CA PRO A 276 8.38 9.18 -1.33
C PRO A 276 8.69 7.70 -1.50
N THR A 277 8.55 6.92 -0.45
CA THR A 277 8.70 5.45 -0.51
C THR A 277 7.66 4.75 0.36
N LEU A 278 7.36 3.51 0.02
CA LEU A 278 6.34 2.69 0.65
C LEU A 278 6.70 1.19 0.54
N ASP A 279 6.46 0.44 1.61
CA ASP A 279 6.38 -1.03 1.53
C ASP A 279 5.03 -1.40 0.90
N MET A 280 5.06 -1.77 -0.39
CA MET A 280 3.86 -2.00 -1.17
C MET A 280 3.29 -3.41 -0.98
N GLU A 281 4.11 -4.32 -0.47
CA GLU A 281 3.72 -5.67 -0.09
C GLU A 281 4.55 -6.16 1.10
N PRO A 282 4.14 -5.81 2.34
CA PRO A 282 4.74 -6.36 3.55
C PRO A 282 4.31 -7.81 3.79
N CYS A 283 4.71 -8.40 4.91
CA CYS A 283 4.17 -9.71 5.27
C CYS A 283 2.66 -9.69 5.40
N TYR A 284 1.99 -10.67 4.81
CA TYR A 284 0.54 -10.82 4.94
C TYR A 284 0.15 -11.52 6.24
N GLU A 285 -0.89 -11.04 6.88
CA GLU A 285 -1.53 -11.77 7.98
C GLU A 285 -1.97 -13.16 7.52
N ASP A 286 -1.77 -14.17 8.35
CA ASP A 286 -2.03 -15.59 8.06
C ASP A 286 -1.22 -16.20 6.89
N HIS A 287 -0.20 -15.52 6.39
CA HIS A 287 0.69 -16.14 5.42
C HIS A 287 1.73 -17.02 6.12
N PRO A 288 2.00 -18.24 5.61
CA PRO A 288 3.09 -19.06 6.13
C PRO A 288 4.44 -18.34 6.01
N VAL A 289 5.26 -18.41 7.04
CA VAL A 289 6.59 -17.77 6.99
C VAL A 289 7.51 -18.59 6.08
N ASN A 290 7.96 -17.98 4.97
CA ASN A 290 8.86 -18.58 3.98
C ASN A 290 8.48 -20.00 3.54
N PRO A 291 7.34 -20.21 2.90
CA PRO A 291 6.92 -21.54 2.47
C PRO A 291 7.74 -22.08 1.27
N TRP A 292 8.44 -21.21 0.54
CA TRP A 292 9.09 -21.52 -0.74
C TRP A 292 10.43 -22.25 -0.61
N ASP A 293 11.03 -22.29 0.57
CA ASP A 293 12.27 -23.05 0.81
C ASP A 293 12.03 -24.57 0.98
N GLY A 294 10.78 -25.01 0.90
CA GLY A 294 10.38 -26.42 1.06
C GLY A 294 10.55 -26.96 2.49
N LYS A 295 10.86 -26.10 3.47
CA LYS A 295 11.13 -26.46 4.87
C LYS A 295 10.12 -25.85 5.84
N TRP A 296 8.98 -25.39 5.33
CA TRP A 296 7.95 -24.86 6.21
C TRP A 296 7.40 -25.93 7.12
N THR A 297 7.25 -25.60 8.40
CA THR A 297 6.62 -26.43 9.41
C THR A 297 5.65 -25.58 10.24
N ARG A 298 4.77 -26.20 10.99
CA ARG A 298 3.85 -25.49 11.89
C ARG A 298 4.57 -24.67 12.96
N GLU A 299 5.75 -25.08 13.37
CA GLU A 299 6.60 -24.38 14.35
C GLU A 299 7.16 -23.09 13.77
N ARG A 300 7.46 -23.04 12.45
CA ARG A 300 7.81 -21.81 11.75
C ARG A 300 6.61 -20.85 11.74
N GLY A 301 5.39 -21.39 11.65
CA GLY A 301 4.13 -20.69 11.86
C GLY A 301 3.77 -19.71 10.73
N TYR A 302 2.83 -18.85 11.08
CA TYR A 302 2.24 -17.84 10.22
C TYR A 302 2.57 -16.44 10.74
N PHE A 303 2.50 -15.42 9.85
CA PHE A 303 2.53 -14.03 10.30
C PHE A 303 1.22 -13.70 11.00
N THR A 304 1.35 -13.14 12.18
CA THR A 304 0.21 -12.71 13.00
C THR A 304 -0.10 -11.23 12.79
N ALA A 305 -1.24 -10.76 13.27
CA ALA A 305 -1.56 -9.32 13.32
C ALA A 305 -0.44 -8.50 14.00
N TYR A 306 0.24 -9.07 15.02
CA TYR A 306 1.39 -8.44 15.65
C TYR A 306 2.59 -8.31 14.70
N ASP A 307 2.94 -9.38 13.97
CA ASP A 307 4.08 -9.34 13.03
C ASP A 307 3.87 -8.28 11.94
N VAL A 308 2.66 -8.24 11.37
CA VAL A 308 2.25 -7.24 10.38
C VAL A 308 2.34 -5.83 10.96
N ARG A 309 1.73 -5.61 12.11
CA ARG A 309 1.71 -4.30 12.79
C ARG A 309 3.12 -3.83 13.14
N ALA A 310 3.96 -4.69 13.71
CA ALA A 310 5.32 -4.34 14.10
C ALA A 310 6.18 -3.92 12.91
N ARG A 311 6.07 -4.61 11.77
CA ARG A 311 6.76 -4.27 10.53
C ARG A 311 6.32 -2.92 10.00
N ILE A 312 5.01 -2.72 9.90
CA ILE A 312 4.38 -1.53 9.34
C ILE A 312 4.71 -0.27 10.17
N TYR A 313 4.58 -0.33 11.50
CA TYR A 313 4.91 0.81 12.36
C TYR A 313 6.37 1.24 12.20
N ARG A 314 7.30 0.29 12.09
CA ARG A 314 8.72 0.62 11.88
C ARG A 314 8.96 1.30 10.54
N GLY A 315 8.38 0.78 9.46
CA GLY A 315 8.50 1.40 8.14
C GLY A 315 7.95 2.82 8.11
N VAL A 316 6.77 3.04 8.69
CA VAL A 316 6.15 4.37 8.76
C VAL A 316 6.94 5.32 9.64
N PHE A 317 7.45 4.87 10.80
CA PHE A 317 8.23 5.73 11.69
C PHE A 317 9.63 6.02 11.12
N ALA A 318 10.18 5.15 10.28
CA ALA A 318 11.39 5.42 9.50
C ALA A 318 11.18 6.47 8.39
N GLY A 319 9.92 6.80 8.04
CA GLY A 319 9.63 7.86 7.08
C GLY A 319 8.76 7.48 5.89
N ALA A 320 8.30 6.24 5.77
CA ALA A 320 7.40 5.84 4.69
C ALA A 320 6.15 6.73 4.62
N CYS A 321 5.66 6.97 3.39
CA CYS A 321 4.51 7.86 3.15
C CYS A 321 3.15 7.21 3.44
N GLY A 322 3.16 5.96 3.87
CA GLY A 322 1.98 5.18 4.21
C GLY A 322 2.32 3.74 4.45
N VAL A 323 1.34 2.89 4.28
CA VAL A 323 1.40 1.45 4.53
C VAL A 323 0.49 0.71 3.57
N THR A 324 0.89 -0.50 3.20
CA THR A 324 0.00 -1.49 2.60
C THR A 324 -0.18 -2.64 3.57
N TYR A 325 -1.38 -3.12 3.70
CA TYR A 325 -1.75 -4.34 4.42
C TYR A 325 -2.01 -5.45 3.42
N GLY A 326 -1.90 -6.67 3.84
CA GLY A 326 -2.33 -7.84 3.08
C GLY A 326 -2.69 -8.99 4.00
N HIS A 327 -3.50 -9.91 3.47
CA HIS A 327 -3.90 -11.13 4.15
C HIS A 327 -3.83 -12.30 3.19
N HIS A 328 -3.35 -13.45 3.65
CA HIS A 328 -3.09 -14.61 2.80
C HIS A 328 -4.30 -15.08 1.99
N GLN A 329 -5.50 -15.02 2.53
CA GLN A 329 -6.72 -15.41 1.83
C GLN A 329 -7.41 -14.27 1.09
N ILE A 330 -6.99 -13.00 1.30
CA ILE A 330 -7.58 -11.85 0.63
C ILE A 330 -6.92 -11.61 -0.73
N TRP A 331 -5.59 -11.63 -0.82
CA TRP A 331 -4.94 -11.35 -2.09
C TRP A 331 -5.44 -12.27 -3.22
N GLN A 332 -5.80 -13.52 -2.88
CA GLN A 332 -6.34 -14.52 -3.80
C GLN A 332 -7.88 -14.65 -3.74
N PHE A 333 -8.58 -13.91 -2.89
CA PHE A 333 -10.01 -14.05 -2.60
C PHE A 333 -10.44 -15.51 -2.47
N LEU A 334 -9.81 -16.20 -1.51
CA LEU A 334 -9.98 -17.64 -1.33
C LEU A 334 -11.45 -18.02 -1.17
N ASN A 335 -11.93 -18.79 -2.11
CA ASN A 335 -13.17 -19.54 -2.08
C ASN A 335 -12.87 -20.95 -2.54
N SER A 336 -12.66 -21.88 -1.62
CA SER A 336 -12.21 -23.24 -1.90
C SER A 336 -13.25 -24.10 -2.66
N GLU A 337 -14.49 -23.65 -2.76
CA GLU A 337 -15.52 -24.29 -3.59
C GLU A 337 -15.36 -23.95 -5.07
N LEU A 338 -14.74 -22.80 -5.39
CA LEU A 338 -14.62 -22.29 -6.74
C LEU A 338 -13.19 -22.38 -7.28
N TYR A 339 -12.20 -22.19 -6.41
CA TYR A 339 -10.80 -22.10 -6.79
C TYR A 339 -9.92 -22.93 -5.85
N PRO A 340 -8.93 -23.67 -6.37
CA PRO A 340 -7.94 -24.29 -5.52
C PRO A 340 -7.17 -23.21 -4.73
N PRO A 341 -6.90 -23.43 -3.44
CA PRO A 341 -6.10 -22.52 -2.67
C PRO A 341 -4.68 -22.42 -3.25
N ILE A 342 -4.17 -21.20 -3.34
CA ILE A 342 -2.82 -20.91 -3.81
C ILE A 342 -1.92 -20.78 -2.58
N ASN A 343 -0.76 -21.43 -2.65
CA ASN A 343 0.22 -21.54 -1.58
C ASN A 343 -0.23 -22.34 -0.34
N ILE A 344 0.78 -22.85 0.29
CA ILE A 344 0.74 -23.85 1.35
C ILE A 344 0.31 -23.20 2.65
N GLY A 345 -0.64 -23.82 3.29
CA GLY A 345 -1.08 -23.55 4.65
C GLY A 345 -2.24 -24.49 4.95
N ASP A 346 -2.36 -24.87 6.19
CA ASP A 346 -3.46 -25.72 6.64
C ASP A 346 -4.64 -24.92 7.19
N THR A 347 -4.53 -23.58 7.21
CA THR A 347 -5.60 -22.69 7.64
C THR A 347 -6.33 -22.13 6.43
N LEU A 348 -7.37 -22.83 5.99
CA LEU A 348 -8.21 -22.39 4.87
C LEU A 348 -9.47 -21.73 5.42
N ILE A 349 -9.48 -20.41 5.48
CA ILE A 349 -10.67 -19.62 5.78
C ILE A 349 -11.10 -18.86 4.53
N GLY A 350 -12.41 -18.80 4.26
CA GLY A 350 -12.92 -18.02 3.14
C GLY A 350 -12.61 -16.53 3.27
N TRP A 351 -12.53 -15.82 2.14
CA TRP A 351 -12.18 -14.42 2.09
C TRP A 351 -13.10 -13.52 2.95
N GLN A 352 -14.40 -13.84 3.07
CA GLN A 352 -15.35 -13.06 3.88
C GLN A 352 -14.96 -13.03 5.36
N LYS A 353 -14.41 -14.13 5.88
CA LYS A 353 -13.89 -14.20 7.24
C LYS A 353 -12.54 -13.50 7.34
N ALA A 354 -11.67 -13.73 6.38
CA ALA A 354 -10.35 -13.12 6.29
C ALA A 354 -10.40 -11.58 6.18
N ALA A 355 -11.39 -11.02 5.47
CA ALA A 355 -11.61 -9.59 5.38
C ALA A 355 -11.84 -8.91 6.75
N LYS A 356 -12.25 -9.69 7.76
CA LYS A 356 -12.49 -9.22 9.13
C LYS A 356 -11.35 -9.58 10.08
N ALA A 357 -10.16 -9.87 9.56
CA ALA A 357 -8.97 -10.17 10.36
C ALA A 357 -8.57 -9.00 11.27
N GLU A 358 -7.93 -9.32 12.37
CA GLU A 358 -7.59 -8.37 13.43
C GLU A 358 -6.64 -7.27 12.92
N GLY A 359 -5.59 -7.67 12.18
CA GLY A 359 -4.61 -6.74 11.64
C GLY A 359 -5.20 -5.69 10.70
N ALA A 360 -6.20 -6.10 9.87
CA ALA A 360 -6.89 -5.16 8.98
C ALA A 360 -7.57 -4.02 9.75
N TYR A 361 -8.24 -4.32 10.86
CA TYR A 361 -8.85 -3.28 11.71
C TYR A 361 -7.83 -2.39 12.40
N GLN A 362 -6.65 -2.92 12.71
CA GLN A 362 -5.63 -2.19 13.45
C GLN A 362 -4.92 -1.13 12.60
N MET A 363 -4.91 -1.26 11.28
CA MET A 363 -4.21 -0.34 10.38
C MET A 363 -4.79 1.08 10.42
N GLN A 364 -6.09 1.23 10.63
CA GLN A 364 -6.72 2.54 10.78
C GLN A 364 -6.16 3.36 11.95
N TYR A 365 -5.72 2.67 13.02
CA TYR A 365 -5.19 3.34 14.21
C TYR A 365 -3.84 4.01 13.91
N LEU A 366 -2.98 3.38 13.10
CA LEU A 366 -1.76 4.00 12.63
C LEU A 366 -2.04 5.25 11.78
N LYS A 367 -2.94 5.15 10.80
CA LYS A 367 -3.34 6.30 9.97
C LYS A 367 -3.87 7.45 10.83
N LYS A 368 -4.74 7.15 11.80
CA LYS A 368 -5.28 8.13 12.74
C LYS A 368 -4.17 8.79 13.56
N LEU A 369 -3.24 7.99 14.11
CA LEU A 369 -2.09 8.49 14.86
C LEU A 369 -1.24 9.43 14.00
N MET A 370 -0.86 9.03 12.80
CA MET A 370 0.01 9.81 11.93
C MET A 370 -0.62 11.13 11.49
N LEU A 371 -1.92 11.14 11.20
CA LEU A 371 -2.65 12.35 10.80
C LEU A 371 -3.08 13.24 11.99
N SER A 372 -2.88 12.80 13.22
CA SER A 372 -3.21 13.58 14.41
C SER A 372 -2.22 14.72 14.72
N ARG A 373 -1.10 14.77 14.03
CA ARG A 373 -0.01 15.76 14.21
C ARG A 373 0.41 16.35 12.86
N SER A 374 1.35 17.32 12.88
CA SER A 374 1.96 17.88 11.67
C SER A 374 2.65 16.79 10.86
N TYR A 375 2.06 16.41 9.71
CA TYR A 375 2.46 15.22 8.97
C TYR A 375 3.74 15.44 8.14
N PHE A 376 3.82 16.54 7.38
CA PHE A 376 4.91 16.78 6.42
C PHE A 376 6.26 17.09 7.08
N SER A 377 6.25 17.62 8.29
CA SER A 377 7.48 17.94 9.04
C SER A 377 8.06 16.75 9.82
N ARG A 378 7.50 15.56 9.63
CA ARG A 378 7.92 14.35 10.34
C ARG A 378 9.26 13.82 9.82
N ILE A 379 10.17 13.51 10.73
CA ILE A 379 11.46 12.89 10.46
C ILE A 379 11.71 11.71 11.40
N GLU A 380 12.46 10.73 10.95
CA GLU A 380 13.04 9.72 11.82
C GLU A 380 14.11 10.36 12.71
N ASP A 381 14.14 10.02 14.00
CA ASP A 381 15.21 10.47 14.90
C ASP A 381 15.49 9.46 16.01
N GLN A 382 16.30 8.45 15.69
CA GLN A 382 16.73 7.44 16.65
C GLN A 382 17.62 7.99 17.77
N SER A 383 18.13 9.21 17.65
CA SER A 383 18.93 9.84 18.71
C SER A 383 18.11 10.22 19.94
N MET A 384 16.77 10.23 19.82
CA MET A 384 15.88 10.43 20.97
C MET A 384 15.95 9.27 21.97
N ILE A 385 16.19 8.05 21.51
CA ILE A 385 16.23 6.85 22.35
C ILE A 385 17.65 6.71 22.92
N THR A 386 17.76 6.75 24.25
CA THR A 386 19.03 6.68 24.97
C THR A 386 19.25 5.33 25.69
N SER A 387 18.23 4.51 25.84
CA SER A 387 18.34 3.11 26.21
C SER A 387 18.76 2.25 25.01
N GLU A 388 19.00 0.97 25.24
CA GLU A 388 19.16 -0.01 24.16
C GLU A 388 17.96 0.05 23.22
N LYS A 389 18.24 0.07 21.91
CA LYS A 389 17.21 0.22 20.86
C LYS A 389 16.72 -1.10 20.32
N GLY A 390 17.41 -2.20 20.65
CA GLY A 390 17.23 -3.47 19.98
C GLY A 390 17.90 -3.52 18.61
N THR A 391 17.96 -4.68 18.02
CA THR A 391 18.61 -4.92 16.72
C THR A 391 17.78 -5.79 15.79
N ASP A 392 16.81 -6.49 16.31
CA ASP A 392 15.98 -7.43 15.55
C ASP A 392 14.50 -7.03 15.50
N TYR A 393 13.72 -7.78 14.73
CA TYR A 393 12.30 -7.49 14.54
C TYR A 393 11.47 -7.58 15.84
N LYS A 394 11.97 -8.24 16.89
CA LYS A 394 11.25 -8.40 18.17
C LYS A 394 11.45 -7.23 19.10
N ASP A 395 12.60 -6.56 19.03
CA ASP A 395 13.01 -5.61 20.07
C ASP A 395 13.38 -4.21 19.55
N LEU A 396 13.52 -4.03 18.22
CA LEU A 396 13.93 -2.76 17.64
C LEU A 396 12.88 -1.66 17.90
N LEU A 397 13.28 -0.68 18.69
CA LEU A 397 12.55 0.57 18.92
C LEU A 397 12.77 1.53 17.76
N ILE A 398 11.73 2.22 17.30
CA ILE A 398 11.86 3.30 16.30
C ILE A 398 11.20 4.57 16.81
N ALA A 399 11.93 5.70 16.66
CA ALA A 399 11.46 7.04 17.00
C ALA A 399 11.28 7.90 15.74
N THR A 400 10.17 8.61 15.69
CA THR A 400 9.92 9.67 14.73
C THR A 400 9.46 10.93 15.45
N ARG A 401 9.80 12.11 14.94
CA ARG A 401 9.37 13.38 15.52
C ARG A 401 9.10 14.44 14.46
N ASP A 402 8.49 15.53 14.87
CA ASP A 402 8.45 16.76 14.11
C ASP A 402 9.83 17.44 14.08
N GLU A 403 10.23 17.96 12.94
CA GLU A 403 11.50 18.72 12.81
C GLU A 403 11.60 19.87 13.81
N LYS A 404 10.49 20.55 14.10
CA LYS A 404 10.40 21.65 15.07
C LYS A 404 10.37 21.15 16.52
N GLY A 405 10.27 19.86 16.74
CA GLY A 405 10.21 19.25 18.07
C GLY A 405 8.90 19.46 18.81
N THR A 406 7.79 19.69 18.11
CA THR A 406 6.48 19.86 18.75
C THR A 406 5.86 18.56 19.24
N TYR A 407 6.27 17.43 18.64
CA TYR A 407 5.88 16.08 19.07
C TYR A 407 6.95 15.04 18.73
N ALA A 408 6.84 13.88 19.37
CA ALA A 408 7.53 12.64 18.99
C ALA A 408 6.64 11.43 19.23
N PHE A 409 6.84 10.40 18.41
CA PHE A 409 6.28 9.06 18.57
C PHE A 409 7.42 8.05 18.66
N ILE A 410 7.33 7.12 19.60
CA ILE A 410 8.30 6.02 19.74
C ILE A 410 7.49 4.72 19.76
N TYR A 411 7.75 3.85 18.80
CA TYR A 411 7.16 2.51 18.78
C TYR A 411 8.01 1.54 19.58
N LEU A 412 7.37 0.87 20.51
CA LEU A 412 7.92 -0.17 21.36
C LEU A 412 7.28 -1.51 20.98
N PRO A 413 8.01 -2.42 20.32
CA PRO A 413 7.45 -3.73 19.93
C PRO A 413 7.28 -4.68 21.10
N GLN A 414 7.87 -4.36 22.24
CA GLN A 414 7.77 -5.12 23.47
C GLN A 414 7.39 -4.21 24.64
N ASN A 415 6.73 -4.79 25.63
CA ASN A 415 6.39 -4.10 26.87
C ASN A 415 7.62 -3.96 27.77
N LYS A 416 8.60 -3.13 27.35
CA LYS A 416 9.82 -2.82 28.09
C LYS A 416 9.99 -1.31 28.28
N PRO A 417 10.60 -0.86 29.39
CA PRO A 417 10.88 0.55 29.56
C PRO A 417 11.80 1.12 28.48
N VAL A 418 11.58 2.40 28.15
CA VAL A 418 12.39 3.17 27.20
C VAL A 418 12.88 4.45 27.84
N SER A 419 14.17 4.78 27.69
CA SER A 419 14.75 6.05 28.12
C SER A 419 14.85 7.00 26.92
N VAL A 420 14.32 8.21 27.07
CA VAL A 420 14.15 9.20 25.98
C VAL A 420 14.77 10.52 26.37
N ASP A 421 15.56 11.10 25.45
CA ASP A 421 16.06 12.48 25.57
C ASP A 421 14.95 13.49 25.20
N LEU A 422 14.39 14.13 26.21
CA LEU A 422 13.32 15.12 26.07
C LEU A 422 13.83 16.48 25.60
N SER A 423 15.14 16.70 25.46
CA SER A 423 15.71 17.96 24.94
C SER A 423 15.33 18.22 23.48
N LYS A 424 14.97 17.15 22.75
CA LYS A 424 14.50 17.20 21.37
C LYS A 424 13.08 17.76 21.22
N ILE A 425 12.31 17.82 22.31
CA ILE A 425 10.95 18.35 22.32
C ILE A 425 10.93 19.74 22.92
N THR A 426 10.26 20.67 22.23
CA THR A 426 10.11 22.06 22.64
C THR A 426 9.22 22.23 23.87
N GLY A 427 9.12 23.45 24.35
CA GLY A 427 8.28 23.79 25.50
C GLY A 427 8.87 23.39 26.87
N ALA A 428 8.37 23.99 27.91
CA ALA A 428 8.79 23.71 29.29
C ALA A 428 8.12 22.46 29.86
N LYS A 429 6.96 22.10 29.37
CA LYS A 429 6.12 20.99 29.83
C LYS A 429 5.80 20.06 28.67
N LYS A 430 5.96 18.75 28.86
CA LYS A 430 5.66 17.70 27.87
C LYS A 430 4.41 16.95 28.32
N SER A 431 3.44 16.82 27.42
CA SER A 431 2.34 15.87 27.58
C SER A 431 2.81 14.48 27.21
N ILE A 432 2.46 13.49 27.99
CA ILE A 432 2.87 12.09 27.81
C ILE A 432 1.61 11.24 27.64
N THR A 433 1.57 10.43 26.60
CA THR A 433 0.45 9.53 26.33
C THR A 433 0.98 8.19 25.83
N TRP A 434 0.44 7.11 26.35
CA TRP A 434 0.59 5.79 25.77
C TRP A 434 -0.56 5.52 24.80
N PHE A 435 -0.25 5.15 23.59
CA PHE A 435 -1.22 4.77 22.57
C PHE A 435 -1.12 3.28 22.29
N ASP A 436 -2.24 2.60 22.38
CA ASP A 436 -2.35 1.18 22.09
C ASP A 436 -2.58 0.96 20.58
N PRO A 437 -1.61 0.45 19.83
CA PRO A 437 -1.73 0.25 18.39
C PRO A 437 -2.74 -0.85 17.99
N ARG A 438 -3.19 -1.66 18.95
CA ARG A 438 -4.16 -2.76 18.75
C ARG A 438 -5.61 -2.26 18.79
N THR A 439 -5.86 -1.24 19.60
CA THR A 439 -7.24 -0.78 19.89
C THR A 439 -7.47 0.69 19.54
N GLY A 440 -6.39 1.45 19.28
CA GLY A 440 -6.46 2.90 19.10
C GLY A 440 -6.73 3.68 20.39
N ASN A 441 -6.72 3.03 21.54
CA ASN A 441 -6.95 3.68 22.83
C ASN A 441 -5.71 4.43 23.30
N SER A 442 -5.93 5.50 24.04
CA SER A 442 -4.88 6.37 24.56
C SER A 442 -4.96 6.51 26.09
N ILE A 443 -3.84 6.35 26.77
CA ILE A 443 -3.70 6.45 28.22
C ILE A 443 -2.80 7.63 28.56
N LYS A 444 -3.40 8.75 28.99
CA LYS A 444 -2.67 9.95 29.37
C LYS A 444 -1.90 9.73 30.67
N GLN A 445 -0.65 10.17 30.70
CA GLN A 445 0.23 10.13 31.85
C GLN A 445 0.41 11.52 32.47
N LYS A 446 1.04 11.56 33.66
CA LYS A 446 1.44 12.83 34.27
C LYS A 446 2.44 13.54 33.35
N ALA A 447 2.19 14.80 33.10
CA ALA A 447 3.09 15.62 32.30
C ALA A 447 4.46 15.80 32.97
N VAL A 448 5.51 15.91 32.14
CA VAL A 448 6.90 16.03 32.59
C VAL A 448 7.44 17.42 32.27
N SER A 449 8.11 18.04 33.25
CA SER A 449 8.80 19.33 33.11
C SER A 449 10.32 19.11 33.14
N SER A 450 10.86 18.33 32.18
CA SER A 450 12.27 18.02 32.09
C SER A 450 12.78 18.22 30.66
N LYS A 451 14.04 18.65 30.55
CA LYS A 451 14.80 18.65 29.29
C LYS A 451 15.89 17.57 29.29
N LYS A 452 15.86 16.65 30.24
CA LYS A 452 16.84 15.58 30.42
C LYS A 452 16.24 14.25 29.97
N VAL A 453 17.05 13.22 30.03
CA VAL A 453 16.62 11.85 29.79
C VAL A 453 15.60 11.43 30.86
N VAL A 454 14.50 10.85 30.41
CA VAL A 454 13.46 10.29 31.27
C VAL A 454 13.13 8.89 30.81
N THR A 455 12.97 7.97 31.76
CA THR A 455 12.53 6.60 31.49
C THR A 455 11.02 6.48 31.62
N PHE A 456 10.40 5.91 30.62
CA PHE A 456 8.97 5.65 30.55
C PHE A 456 8.71 4.14 30.55
N THR A 457 7.79 3.70 31.38
CA THR A 457 7.36 2.29 31.45
C THR A 457 6.00 2.16 30.79
N PRO A 458 5.84 1.27 29.78
CA PRO A 458 4.54 1.04 29.16
C PRO A 458 3.53 0.49 30.18
N PRO A 459 2.21 0.60 29.88
CA PRO A 459 1.18 -0.08 30.68
C PRO A 459 1.41 -1.59 30.70
N ASN A 460 0.99 -2.27 31.75
CA ASN A 460 1.21 -3.71 31.92
C ASN A 460 0.45 -4.60 30.94
N GLU A 461 -0.55 -4.06 30.26
CA GLU A 461 -1.40 -4.80 29.32
C GLU A 461 -0.86 -4.65 27.89
N GLY A 462 -0.80 -5.77 27.15
CA GLY A 462 -0.42 -5.77 25.76
C GLY A 462 1.06 -6.02 25.49
N ILE A 463 1.38 -6.26 24.22
CA ILE A 463 2.72 -6.62 23.76
C ILE A 463 3.49 -5.36 23.34
N ASP A 464 2.83 -4.50 22.52
CA ASP A 464 3.44 -3.33 21.87
C ASP A 464 2.68 -2.05 22.18
N TRP A 465 3.41 -0.93 22.16
CA TRP A 465 2.89 0.39 22.50
C TRP A 465 3.55 1.49 21.65
N VAL A 466 2.85 2.63 21.54
CA VAL A 466 3.46 3.88 21.08
C VAL A 466 3.50 4.87 22.24
N LEU A 467 4.69 5.36 22.55
CA LEU A 467 4.87 6.50 23.42
C LEU A 467 4.72 7.79 22.62
N ILE A 468 3.77 8.62 22.99
CA ILE A 468 3.55 9.95 22.42
C ILE A 468 4.09 10.98 23.41
N ILE A 469 4.92 11.87 22.92
CA ILE A 469 5.50 12.98 23.68
C ILE A 469 5.22 14.27 22.92
N ASP A 470 4.41 15.15 23.48
CA ASP A 470 4.05 16.42 22.86
C ASP A 470 4.56 17.61 23.66
N ASP A 471 4.96 18.68 23.00
CA ASP A 471 4.97 19.99 23.64
C ASP A 471 3.56 20.32 24.11
N ALA A 472 3.37 20.50 25.42
CA ALA A 472 2.05 20.73 25.99
C ALA A 472 1.38 22.01 25.46
N ALA A 473 2.16 22.99 24.97
CA ALA A 473 1.65 24.23 24.40
C ALA A 473 1.04 24.03 22.99
N SER A 474 1.39 22.95 22.30
CA SER A 474 0.84 22.63 20.97
C SER A 474 -0.62 22.18 21.02
N ASN A 475 -1.13 21.79 22.19
CA ASN A 475 -2.51 21.37 22.41
C ASN A 475 -3.05 20.34 21.41
N TYR A 476 -2.21 19.39 21.01
CA TYR A 476 -2.63 18.34 20.10
C TYR A 476 -3.77 17.50 20.69
N PRO A 477 -4.73 17.05 19.87
CA PRO A 477 -5.77 16.15 20.33
C PRO A 477 -5.19 14.79 20.71
N ILE A 478 -5.89 14.08 21.56
CA ILE A 478 -5.61 12.66 21.82
C ILE A 478 -5.98 11.88 20.56
N PRO A 479 -5.08 11.05 20.00
CA PRO A 479 -5.35 10.29 18.77
C PRO A 479 -6.52 9.34 18.88
#